data_c2bc6c4aa0246115a8ec8504d3910439
#
_entry.id   c2bc6c4aa0246115a8ec8504d3910439
#
_cell.length_a   1.000
_cell.length_b   1.000
_cell.length_c   1.000
_cell.angle_alpha   90.00
_cell.angle_beta   90.00
_cell.angle_gamma   90.00
#
_symmetry.space_group_name_H-M   'P 1'
#
loop_
_entity.id
_entity.type
_entity.pdbx_description
1 polymer ?
#
loop_
_entity_poly.entity_id
_entity_poly.type
_entity_poly.pdbx_seq_one_letter_code
_entity_poly.pdbx_strand_id
1 'polypeptide(L)'
;MFAVSYRSVLSGLSSRASALRRAAFGMLSLLAAGTAGAQNLPQSTTLTNGINTGGTSYLDGFTRTTPGWAVITYLRQSSLDAIKDSRGDDVPVFDRPRIDSTLLLTQVAYVTPYKLFGGAVGINTLLPLINLDASFGRNSIASLRDNGAGVGDLTFGPYLQMLPVIRNGRPVFSQRFEIDAIAPIGKFDRDRDLNQGAGYWSLVPQYAFTVFPTPNWEVSARINYIYNFRSERRPNLPPGFEFRNGQAGDAGWINFATSWEVVPDIRLGVNAYYLTQFRDNRTNGQRVADTRQSVFYAGPGGVWRMDANNMLFANLYLPVEVKNAASGNNVNLQYVHVF
;
A
#
# COMPACT_ATOMS: atom_id res chain seq x y z
N MET A 1 -23.76 3.83 -63.23
CA MET A 1 -22.56 4.61 -63.04
C MET A 1 -22.73 5.53 -61.83
N PHE A 2 -22.55 5.03 -60.66
CA PHE A 2 -22.34 5.82 -59.41
C PHE A 2 -21.66 4.89 -58.41
N ALA A 3 -20.34 5.03 -58.29
CA ALA A 3 -19.55 4.43 -57.21
C ALA A 3 -19.53 5.41 -56.06
N VAL A 4 -20.26 5.12 -54.99
CA VAL A 4 -20.17 5.89 -53.72
C VAL A 4 -19.12 5.25 -52.82
N SER A 5 -18.12 6.04 -52.53
CA SER A 5 -16.93 5.71 -51.74
C SER A 5 -17.27 5.30 -50.30
N TYR A 6 -17.00 4.04 -49.96
CA TYR A 6 -17.20 3.45 -48.62
C TYR A 6 -16.12 3.83 -47.58
N ARG A 7 -15.24 4.79 -47.90
CA ARG A 7 -14.12 5.16 -47.03
C ARG A 7 -14.42 6.23 -45.94
N SER A 8 -15.51 6.99 -46.07
CA SER A 8 -15.80 8.09 -45.14
C SER A 8 -16.64 7.72 -43.92
N VAL A 9 -17.24 6.52 -43.88
CA VAL A 9 -18.08 6.07 -42.76
C VAL A 9 -17.27 5.39 -41.64
N LEU A 10 -16.15 4.75 -41.98
CA LEU A 10 -15.32 4.04 -40.99
C LEU A 10 -14.37 4.94 -40.23
N SER A 11 -14.00 6.11 -40.74
CA SER A 11 -13.18 7.10 -40.01
C SER A 11 -13.95 7.84 -38.93
N GLY A 12 -15.27 8.02 -39.08
CA GLY A 12 -16.15 8.63 -38.11
C GLY A 12 -16.47 7.77 -36.87
N LEU A 13 -16.48 6.43 -37.09
CA LEU A 13 -16.74 5.48 -35.99
C LEU A 13 -15.49 5.25 -35.10
N SER A 14 -14.28 5.28 -35.66
CA SER A 14 -13.04 5.14 -34.90
C SER A 14 -12.73 6.37 -34.03
N SER A 15 -13.05 7.59 -34.49
CA SER A 15 -12.86 8.82 -33.73
C SER A 15 -13.86 8.96 -32.57
N ARG A 16 -15.12 8.49 -32.76
CA ARG A 16 -16.13 8.48 -31.69
C ARG A 16 -15.83 7.41 -30.63
N ALA A 17 -15.31 6.23 -31.01
CA ALA A 17 -14.90 5.20 -30.06
C ALA A 17 -13.66 5.62 -29.24
N SER A 18 -12.71 6.37 -29.84
CA SER A 18 -11.56 6.91 -29.11
C SER A 18 -11.92 8.08 -28.19
N ALA A 19 -12.91 8.90 -28.56
CA ALA A 19 -13.44 9.98 -27.71
C ALA A 19 -14.24 9.43 -26.53
N LEU A 20 -15.04 8.36 -26.72
CA LEU A 20 -15.76 7.66 -25.66
C LEU A 20 -14.79 6.92 -24.70
N ARG A 21 -13.71 6.34 -25.19
CA ARG A 21 -12.67 5.72 -24.34
C ARG A 21 -11.90 6.74 -23.49
N ARG A 22 -11.76 8.00 -23.96
CA ARG A 22 -11.14 9.09 -23.19
C ARG A 22 -12.10 9.76 -22.21
N ALA A 23 -13.42 9.69 -22.44
CA ALA A 23 -14.43 10.22 -21.54
C ALA A 23 -14.75 9.29 -20.34
N ALA A 24 -14.49 7.97 -20.47
CA ALA A 24 -14.80 7.00 -19.43
C ALA A 24 -13.94 7.15 -18.15
N PHE A 25 -12.79 7.81 -18.24
CA PHE A 25 -11.94 8.09 -17.06
C PHE A 25 -12.50 9.21 -16.16
N GLY A 26 -13.33 10.10 -16.72
CA GLY A 26 -14.13 11.06 -15.95
C GLY A 26 -15.32 10.41 -15.23
N MET A 27 -15.70 9.19 -15.58
CA MET A 27 -16.90 8.51 -15.07
C MET A 27 -16.68 7.66 -13.80
N LEU A 28 -15.45 7.40 -13.36
CA LEU A 28 -15.26 6.86 -12.00
C LEU A 28 -15.72 7.84 -10.91
N SER A 29 -15.76 9.15 -11.24
CA SER A 29 -16.41 10.17 -10.42
C SER A 29 -17.91 10.35 -10.72
N LEU A 30 -18.47 9.67 -11.74
CA LEU A 30 -19.88 9.82 -12.17
C LEU A 30 -20.80 8.75 -11.60
N LEU A 31 -20.30 7.68 -10.98
CA LEU A 31 -21.13 6.64 -10.36
C LEU A 31 -21.61 6.99 -8.94
N ALA A 32 -21.23 8.14 -8.40
CA ALA A 32 -21.80 8.74 -7.20
C ALA A 32 -22.98 9.69 -7.53
N ALA A 33 -23.87 9.31 -8.44
CA ALA A 33 -25.08 10.09 -8.77
C ALA A 33 -26.18 9.82 -7.74
N GLY A 34 -26.09 10.50 -6.61
CA GLY A 34 -27.15 10.56 -5.60
C GLY A 34 -27.15 11.93 -4.91
N THR A 35 -28.03 12.83 -5.38
CA THR A 35 -28.48 14.13 -4.85
C THR A 35 -27.76 15.39 -5.34
N ALA A 36 -28.59 16.33 -5.73
CA ALA A 36 -28.33 17.58 -6.42
C ALA A 36 -27.23 18.46 -5.80
N GLY A 37 -26.31 18.95 -6.66
CA GLY A 37 -25.56 20.20 -6.43
C GLY A 37 -24.06 20.08 -6.19
N ALA A 38 -23.45 18.91 -6.01
CA ALA A 38 -21.99 18.77 -5.94
C ALA A 38 -21.43 18.59 -7.36
N GLN A 39 -20.56 19.50 -7.81
CA GLN A 39 -19.73 19.25 -8.99
C GLN A 39 -18.98 17.93 -8.76
N ASN A 40 -19.15 16.96 -9.68
CA ASN A 40 -18.42 15.70 -9.65
C ASN A 40 -16.94 15.97 -9.94
N LEU A 41 -16.18 16.29 -8.90
CA LEU A 41 -14.75 16.53 -9.01
C LEU A 41 -14.02 15.22 -9.29
N PRO A 42 -13.10 15.18 -10.25
CA PRO A 42 -12.28 14.00 -10.47
C PRO A 42 -11.36 13.75 -9.26
N GLN A 43 -11.19 12.50 -8.90
CA GLN A 43 -10.20 12.11 -7.90
C GLN A 43 -8.79 12.34 -8.47
N SER A 44 -7.99 13.11 -7.76
CA SER A 44 -6.63 13.47 -8.20
C SER A 44 -5.53 12.80 -7.41
N THR A 45 -5.87 12.11 -6.32
CA THR A 45 -4.90 11.42 -5.46
C THR A 45 -5.49 10.14 -4.91
N THR A 46 -4.62 9.18 -4.61
CA THR A 46 -4.93 7.95 -3.86
C THR A 46 -3.91 7.81 -2.74
N LEU A 47 -4.13 6.91 -1.79
CA LEU A 47 -3.08 6.57 -0.81
C LEU A 47 -1.82 6.07 -1.54
N THR A 48 -0.66 6.40 -0.98
CA THR A 48 0.63 5.96 -1.53
C THR A 48 0.80 4.44 -1.45
N ASN A 49 1.46 3.87 -2.44
CA ASN A 49 1.86 2.44 -2.43
C ASN A 49 2.98 2.14 -1.40
N GLY A 50 3.60 3.18 -0.82
CA GLY A 50 4.69 3.06 0.15
C GLY A 50 4.25 2.71 1.58
N ILE A 51 2.96 2.50 1.84
CA ILE A 51 2.47 2.15 3.18
C ILE A 51 2.69 0.66 3.49
N ASN A 52 3.02 0.39 4.75
CA ASN A 52 3.28 -0.95 5.26
C ASN A 52 1.98 -1.71 5.58
N THR A 53 1.16 -2.04 4.57
CA THR A 53 0.00 -2.92 4.74
C THR A 53 0.41 -4.38 4.60
N GLY A 54 0.52 -5.09 5.74
CA GLY A 54 0.95 -6.49 5.77
C GLY A 54 2.42 -6.73 5.40
N GLY A 55 3.26 -5.69 5.38
CA GLY A 55 4.72 -5.84 5.19
C GLY A 55 5.37 -6.46 6.42
N THR A 56 4.86 -6.18 7.62
CA THR A 56 5.33 -6.75 8.89
C THR A 56 4.25 -7.66 9.48
N SER A 57 4.67 -8.66 10.25
CA SER A 57 3.77 -9.67 10.82
C SER A 57 4.23 -10.13 12.21
N TYR A 58 4.80 -11.34 12.31
CA TYR A 58 5.23 -11.94 13.56
C TYR A 58 6.44 -11.21 14.16
N LEU A 59 6.54 -11.19 15.49
CA LEU A 59 7.67 -10.63 16.26
C LEU A 59 7.94 -9.13 15.95
N ASP A 60 6.96 -8.39 15.45
CA ASP A 60 7.14 -7.03 14.92
C ASP A 60 7.55 -5.99 15.97
N GLY A 61 7.28 -6.26 17.25
CA GLY A 61 7.75 -5.42 18.37
C GLY A 61 9.24 -5.56 18.66
N PHE A 62 9.93 -6.52 18.03
CA PHE A 62 11.35 -6.75 18.25
C PHE A 62 12.20 -6.17 17.13
N THR A 63 13.27 -5.53 17.50
CA THR A 63 14.44 -5.31 16.66
C THR A 63 15.68 -5.31 17.57
N ARG A 64 16.84 -5.18 16.99
CA ARG A 64 18.11 -5.08 17.69
C ARG A 64 18.10 -3.91 18.68
N THR A 65 18.69 -4.10 19.87
CA THR A 65 18.83 -3.06 20.91
C THR A 65 20.28 -2.65 21.18
N THR A 66 21.22 -3.33 20.49
CA THR A 66 22.67 -3.00 20.49
C THR A 66 23.06 -2.28 19.22
N PRO A 67 24.05 -1.38 19.23
CA PRO A 67 24.50 -0.69 18.02
C PRO A 67 24.87 -1.64 16.90
N GLY A 68 24.50 -1.30 15.67
CA GLY A 68 24.84 -2.07 14.47
C GLY A 68 23.76 -2.01 13.39
N TRP A 69 24.01 -2.70 12.30
CA TRP A 69 23.18 -2.69 11.09
C TRP A 69 22.25 -3.89 11.01
N ALA A 70 21.15 -3.69 10.32
CA ALA A 70 20.28 -4.76 9.82
C ALA A 70 19.83 -4.42 8.40
N VAL A 71 19.70 -5.44 7.57
CA VAL A 71 19.13 -5.34 6.23
C VAL A 71 17.92 -6.25 6.17
N ILE A 72 16.79 -5.70 5.73
CA ILE A 72 15.56 -6.45 5.54
C ILE A 72 15.16 -6.33 4.07
N THR A 73 14.92 -7.47 3.44
CA THR A 73 14.44 -7.54 2.07
C THR A 73 13.04 -8.12 2.05
N TYR A 74 12.11 -7.43 1.38
CA TYR A 74 10.75 -7.87 1.19
C TYR A 74 10.52 -8.15 -0.30
N LEU A 75 9.91 -9.29 -0.60
CA LEU A 75 9.39 -9.60 -1.92
C LEU A 75 7.89 -9.80 -1.79
N ARG A 76 7.11 -8.93 -2.42
CA ARG A 76 5.64 -9.08 -2.48
C ARG A 76 5.21 -9.28 -3.92
N GLN A 77 4.37 -10.27 -4.11
CA GLN A 77 3.62 -10.49 -5.35
C GLN A 77 2.14 -10.27 -5.05
N SER A 78 1.53 -9.34 -5.76
CA SER A 78 0.09 -9.09 -5.72
C SER A 78 -0.53 -9.46 -7.07
N SER A 79 -1.66 -10.17 -7.04
CA SER A 79 -2.48 -10.47 -8.21
C SER A 79 -3.91 -10.07 -7.90
N LEU A 80 -4.34 -8.93 -8.46
CA LEU A 80 -5.60 -8.28 -8.17
C LEU A 80 -6.52 -8.45 -9.39
N ASP A 81 -7.68 -9.05 -9.18
CA ASP A 81 -8.61 -9.48 -10.23
C ASP A 81 -9.99 -8.80 -10.15
N ALA A 82 -10.15 -7.86 -9.21
CA ALA A 82 -11.33 -7.03 -9.08
C ALA A 82 -10.97 -5.59 -8.72
N ILE A 83 -11.80 -4.64 -9.12
CA ILE A 83 -11.75 -3.23 -8.67
C ILE A 83 -13.07 -2.94 -7.97
N LYS A 84 -13.01 -2.56 -6.68
CA LYS A 84 -14.17 -2.37 -5.82
C LYS A 84 -14.53 -0.90 -5.66
N ASP A 85 -15.84 -0.61 -5.63
CA ASP A 85 -16.38 0.72 -5.36
C ASP A 85 -16.45 1.03 -3.84
N SER A 86 -17.08 2.14 -3.47
CA SER A 86 -17.25 2.58 -2.06
C SER A 86 -18.11 1.65 -1.22
N ARG A 87 -18.91 0.76 -1.83
CA ARG A 87 -19.75 -0.23 -1.17
C ARG A 87 -19.10 -1.61 -1.12
N GLY A 88 -18.03 -1.82 -1.90
CA GLY A 88 -17.34 -3.10 -2.06
C GLY A 88 -17.87 -3.92 -3.22
N ASP A 89 -18.73 -3.34 -4.07
CA ASP A 89 -19.20 -3.96 -5.30
C ASP A 89 -18.17 -3.84 -6.41
N ASP A 90 -18.21 -4.76 -7.38
CA ASP A 90 -17.33 -4.66 -8.56
C ASP A 90 -17.72 -3.45 -9.42
N VAL A 91 -16.72 -2.66 -9.82
CA VAL A 91 -16.91 -1.51 -10.68
C VAL A 91 -17.19 -1.98 -12.11
N PRO A 92 -18.44 -1.84 -12.64
CA PRO A 92 -18.87 -2.54 -13.87
C PRO A 92 -18.20 -2.05 -15.15
N VAL A 93 -17.51 -0.91 -15.14
CA VAL A 93 -16.79 -0.39 -16.32
C VAL A 93 -15.51 -1.17 -16.64
N PHE A 94 -15.05 -2.02 -15.71
CA PHE A 94 -13.87 -2.87 -15.89
C PHE A 94 -14.30 -4.32 -16.12
N ASP A 95 -14.15 -4.83 -17.35
CA ASP A 95 -14.34 -6.25 -17.63
C ASP A 95 -13.06 -7.00 -17.29
N ARG A 96 -13.15 -8.01 -16.44
CA ARG A 96 -12.03 -8.87 -16.03
C ARG A 96 -10.72 -8.10 -15.83
N PRO A 97 -10.70 -7.15 -14.89
CA PRO A 97 -9.48 -6.42 -14.57
C PRO A 97 -8.43 -7.38 -14.04
N ARG A 98 -7.18 -7.17 -14.41
CA ARG A 98 -6.04 -7.86 -13.83
C ARG A 98 -4.94 -6.83 -13.60
N ILE A 99 -4.55 -6.66 -12.34
CA ILE A 99 -3.46 -5.78 -11.94
C ILE A 99 -2.46 -6.62 -11.15
N ASP A 100 -1.35 -6.94 -11.79
CA ASP A 100 -0.23 -7.65 -11.16
C ASP A 100 0.82 -6.64 -10.68
N SER A 101 1.34 -6.85 -9.49
CA SER A 101 2.41 -6.01 -8.93
C SER A 101 3.46 -6.88 -8.25
N THR A 102 4.71 -6.66 -8.63
CA THR A 102 5.87 -7.22 -7.94
C THR A 102 6.62 -6.10 -7.24
N LEU A 103 6.76 -6.20 -5.94
CA LEU A 103 7.50 -5.26 -5.09
C LEU A 103 8.74 -5.97 -4.53
N LEU A 104 9.91 -5.40 -4.78
CA LEU A 104 11.15 -5.68 -4.06
C LEU A 104 11.46 -4.45 -3.20
N LEU A 105 11.34 -4.57 -1.87
CA LEU A 105 11.63 -3.49 -0.94
C LEU A 105 12.87 -3.84 -0.14
N THR A 106 13.86 -2.94 -0.14
CA THR A 106 15.05 -3.05 0.70
C THR A 106 14.97 -2.03 1.83
N GLN A 107 15.05 -2.52 3.05
CA GLN A 107 15.15 -1.70 4.26
C GLN A 107 16.55 -1.86 4.86
N VAL A 108 17.19 -0.73 5.12
CA VAL A 108 18.44 -0.66 5.87
C VAL A 108 18.14 0.05 7.19
N ALA A 109 18.44 -0.62 8.30
CA ALA A 109 18.25 -0.10 9.64
C ALA A 109 19.60 -0.03 10.38
N TYR A 110 19.79 1.02 11.16
CA TYR A 110 20.97 1.20 12.00
C TYR A 110 20.54 1.58 13.41
N VAL A 111 20.97 0.80 14.39
CA VAL A 111 20.86 1.15 15.82
C VAL A 111 22.09 1.95 16.21
N THR A 112 21.86 3.15 16.68
CA THR A 112 22.90 4.07 17.13
C THR A 112 23.43 3.68 18.53
N PRO A 113 24.58 4.21 18.97
CA PRO A 113 25.01 4.08 20.38
C PRO A 113 24.14 4.84 21.38
N TYR A 114 23.27 5.73 20.89
CA TYR A 114 22.45 6.59 21.75
C TYR A 114 21.24 5.86 22.33
N LYS A 115 20.89 6.21 23.55
CA LYS A 115 19.71 5.72 24.24
C LYS A 115 18.80 6.88 24.62
N LEU A 116 17.50 6.68 24.53
CA LEU A 116 16.47 7.63 24.93
C LEU A 116 15.39 6.90 25.72
N PHE A 117 15.00 7.42 26.88
CA PHE A 117 14.01 6.81 27.79
C PHE A 117 14.30 5.32 28.09
N GLY A 118 15.57 4.94 28.16
CA GLY A 118 15.98 3.54 28.37
C GLY A 118 15.91 2.64 27.12
N GLY A 119 15.43 3.13 26.00
CA GLY A 119 15.39 2.44 24.69
C GLY A 119 16.58 2.76 23.81
N ALA A 120 16.82 1.93 22.80
CA ALA A 120 17.82 2.14 21.77
C ALA A 120 17.25 3.00 20.65
N VAL A 121 17.98 4.06 20.27
CA VAL A 121 17.61 4.93 19.14
C VAL A 121 18.18 4.35 17.86
N GLY A 122 17.34 4.22 16.83
CA GLY A 122 17.76 3.81 15.50
C GLY A 122 17.17 4.70 14.40
N ILE A 123 17.68 4.48 13.22
CA ILE A 123 17.17 5.08 11.98
C ILE A 123 16.95 3.98 10.96
N ASN A 124 15.98 4.16 10.09
CA ASN A 124 15.75 3.23 8.99
C ASN A 124 15.47 3.97 7.69
N THR A 125 15.71 3.27 6.58
CA THR A 125 15.47 3.75 5.22
C THR A 125 14.94 2.59 4.40
N LEU A 126 13.87 2.78 3.66
CA LEU A 126 13.22 1.77 2.83
C LEU A 126 13.07 2.29 1.41
N LEU A 127 13.61 1.54 0.45
CA LEU A 127 13.54 1.88 -0.98
C LEU A 127 12.85 0.75 -1.75
N PRO A 128 11.66 0.99 -2.32
CA PRO A 128 10.94 0.01 -3.12
C PRO A 128 11.33 0.07 -4.59
N LEU A 129 11.46 -1.09 -5.23
CA LEU A 129 11.41 -1.29 -6.67
C LEU A 129 10.09 -1.98 -7.00
N ILE A 130 9.28 -1.39 -7.85
CA ILE A 130 7.92 -1.84 -8.12
C ILE A 130 7.77 -2.06 -9.62
N ASN A 131 7.29 -3.24 -10.02
CA ASN A 131 6.79 -3.49 -11.36
C ASN A 131 5.27 -3.59 -11.31
N LEU A 132 4.60 -2.85 -12.18
CA LEU A 132 3.15 -2.83 -12.34
C LEU A 132 2.81 -3.31 -13.75
N ASP A 133 1.80 -4.17 -13.85
CA ASP A 133 1.21 -4.62 -15.11
C ASP A 133 -0.32 -4.64 -14.97
N ALA A 134 -1.02 -3.97 -15.88
CA ALA A 134 -2.47 -3.87 -15.82
C ALA A 134 -3.09 -4.23 -17.16
N SER A 135 -4.01 -5.19 -17.15
CA SER A 135 -4.75 -5.64 -18.32
C SER A 135 -6.25 -5.74 -18.04
N PHE A 136 -7.06 -5.63 -19.08
CA PHE A 136 -8.52 -5.60 -19.00
C PHE A 136 -9.13 -6.40 -20.13
N GLY A 137 -10.30 -6.99 -19.88
CA GLY A 137 -11.06 -7.72 -20.88
C GLY A 137 -11.49 -6.83 -22.05
N ARG A 138 -11.84 -7.48 -23.17
CA ARG A 138 -12.22 -6.77 -24.40
C ARG A 138 -13.47 -5.89 -24.28
N ASN A 139 -14.33 -6.20 -23.32
CA ASN A 139 -15.59 -5.47 -23.08
C ASN A 139 -15.41 -4.33 -22.07
N SER A 140 -14.20 -4.08 -21.57
CA SER A 140 -13.97 -2.96 -20.67
C SER A 140 -14.27 -1.62 -21.33
N ILE A 141 -15.11 -0.83 -20.66
CA ILE A 141 -15.42 0.55 -21.06
C ILE A 141 -14.25 1.46 -20.66
N ALA A 142 -13.59 1.17 -19.55
CA ALA A 142 -12.42 1.87 -19.04
C ALA A 142 -11.21 0.93 -18.88
N SER A 143 -10.02 1.50 -18.80
CA SER A 143 -8.79 0.79 -18.49
C SER A 143 -7.83 1.69 -17.72
N LEU A 144 -7.05 1.10 -16.84
CA LEU A 144 -5.98 1.80 -16.12
C LEU A 144 -4.65 1.51 -16.82
N ARG A 145 -3.89 2.56 -17.09
CA ARG A 145 -2.57 2.45 -17.72
C ARG A 145 -1.50 2.40 -16.62
N ASP A 146 -0.78 1.30 -16.56
CA ASP A 146 0.37 1.16 -15.67
C ASP A 146 1.60 1.93 -16.18
N ASN A 147 2.55 2.15 -15.26
CA ASN A 147 3.83 2.80 -15.54
C ASN A 147 5.00 1.79 -15.58
N GLY A 148 4.72 0.48 -15.68
CA GLY A 148 5.71 -0.60 -15.78
C GLY A 148 6.59 -0.72 -14.53
N ALA A 149 7.90 -0.87 -14.73
CA ALA A 149 8.86 -0.98 -13.65
C ALA A 149 9.48 0.37 -13.27
N GLY A 150 9.77 0.56 -11.97
CA GLY A 150 10.42 1.76 -11.49
C GLY A 150 10.64 1.78 -9.96
N VAL A 151 11.36 2.79 -9.52
CA VAL A 151 11.57 3.07 -8.08
C VAL A 151 10.28 3.67 -7.51
N GLY A 152 9.90 3.25 -6.31
CA GLY A 152 8.83 3.88 -5.54
C GLY A 152 9.33 5.02 -4.65
N ASP A 153 8.45 5.52 -3.81
CA ASP A 153 8.78 6.60 -2.88
C ASP A 153 9.68 6.10 -1.74
N LEU A 154 10.68 6.92 -1.38
CA LEU A 154 11.62 6.62 -0.30
C LEU A 154 10.97 6.85 1.05
N THR A 155 10.97 5.84 1.90
CA THR A 155 10.55 5.95 3.31
C THR A 155 11.78 5.98 4.19
N PHE A 156 11.82 6.88 5.17
CA PHE A 156 12.92 6.96 6.14
C PHE A 156 12.47 7.63 7.43
N GLY A 157 13.08 7.23 8.53
CA GLY A 157 12.77 7.85 9.82
C GLY A 157 13.54 7.28 11.00
N PRO A 158 13.46 7.97 12.16
CA PRO A 158 13.98 7.48 13.42
C PRO A 158 12.99 6.52 14.08
N TYR A 159 13.53 5.61 14.86
CA TYR A 159 12.75 4.76 15.75
C TYR A 159 13.38 4.65 17.14
N LEU A 160 12.55 4.33 18.11
CA LEU A 160 12.92 4.02 19.49
C LEU A 160 12.50 2.59 19.82
N GLN A 161 13.47 1.69 19.92
CA GLN A 161 13.26 0.33 20.38
C GLN A 161 13.42 0.25 21.89
N MET A 162 12.36 -0.03 22.60
CA MET A 162 12.43 -0.27 24.04
C MET A 162 13.11 -1.61 24.32
N LEU A 163 13.81 -1.69 25.45
CA LEU A 163 14.35 -2.98 25.90
C LEU A 163 13.21 -3.96 26.17
N PRO A 164 13.33 -5.23 25.77
CA PRO A 164 12.32 -6.23 26.07
C PRO A 164 12.11 -6.40 27.57
N VAL A 165 10.87 -6.57 27.98
CA VAL A 165 10.54 -6.98 29.35
C VAL A 165 10.84 -8.47 29.47
N ILE A 166 11.73 -8.82 30.42
CA ILE A 166 12.17 -10.19 30.68
C ILE A 166 11.48 -10.70 31.95
N ARG A 167 10.89 -11.90 31.87
CA ARG A 167 10.39 -12.65 33.05
C ARG A 167 10.89 -14.09 32.94
N ASN A 168 11.40 -14.61 34.04
CA ASN A 168 11.96 -15.97 34.13
C ASN A 168 12.96 -16.27 32.99
N GLY A 169 13.84 -15.28 32.67
CA GLY A 169 14.87 -15.42 31.65
C GLY A 169 14.37 -15.36 30.20
N ARG A 170 13.10 -15.03 29.97
CA ARG A 170 12.51 -14.97 28.61
C ARG A 170 11.84 -13.62 28.36
N PRO A 171 11.88 -13.10 27.11
CA PRO A 171 11.13 -11.92 26.75
C PRO A 171 9.63 -12.23 26.78
N VAL A 172 8.85 -11.34 27.44
CA VAL A 172 7.39 -11.45 27.49
C VAL A 172 6.71 -10.31 26.76
N PHE A 173 7.41 -9.19 26.57
CA PHE A 173 6.90 -8.03 25.86
C PHE A 173 8.04 -7.22 25.23
N SER A 174 7.82 -6.71 24.03
CA SER A 174 8.71 -5.77 23.36
C SER A 174 7.91 -4.74 22.57
N GLN A 175 8.43 -3.53 22.44
CA GLN A 175 7.74 -2.45 21.76
C GLN A 175 8.70 -1.49 21.07
N ARG A 176 8.21 -0.86 19.99
CA ARG A 176 8.94 0.12 19.19
C ARG A 176 8.03 1.28 18.78
N PHE A 177 8.55 2.48 18.90
CA PHE A 177 7.96 3.70 18.38
C PHE A 177 8.77 4.16 17.18
N GLU A 178 8.10 4.62 16.12
CA GLU A 178 8.73 4.99 14.87
C GLU A 178 7.96 6.15 14.23
N ILE A 179 8.67 7.06 13.58
CA ILE A 179 8.07 8.13 12.79
C ILE A 179 8.82 8.20 11.47
N ASP A 180 8.12 7.83 10.39
CA ASP A 180 8.69 7.84 9.06
C ASP A 180 8.16 9.00 8.22
N ALA A 181 9.01 9.55 7.37
CA ALA A 181 8.65 10.40 6.26
C ALA A 181 8.70 9.58 4.96
N ILE A 182 7.72 9.79 4.08
CA ILE A 182 7.71 9.23 2.72
C ILE A 182 7.99 10.38 1.75
N ALA A 183 9.15 10.32 1.08
CA ALA A 183 9.57 11.31 0.10
C ALA A 183 9.12 10.92 -1.31
N PRO A 184 8.48 11.82 -2.09
CA PRO A 184 7.92 11.53 -3.40
C PRO A 184 8.98 11.54 -4.51
N ILE A 185 9.98 10.64 -4.39
CA ILE A 185 11.04 10.48 -5.38
C ILE A 185 10.75 9.37 -6.40
N GLY A 186 9.68 8.62 -6.18
CA GLY A 186 9.29 7.51 -7.02
C GLY A 186 8.94 7.93 -8.44
N LYS A 187 9.03 6.95 -9.36
CA LYS A 187 8.64 7.12 -10.75
C LYS A 187 7.17 7.54 -10.83
N PHE A 188 6.91 8.65 -11.47
CA PHE A 188 5.59 9.24 -11.63
C PHE A 188 5.44 9.84 -13.03
N ASP A 189 4.46 9.35 -13.76
CA ASP A 189 4.07 9.88 -15.06
C ASP A 189 2.62 10.36 -14.99
N ARG A 190 2.39 11.62 -15.34
CA ARG A 190 1.08 12.25 -15.31
C ARG A 190 0.09 11.67 -16.33
N ASP A 191 0.58 10.95 -17.32
CA ASP A 191 -0.24 10.30 -18.36
C ASP A 191 -0.53 8.82 -18.03
N ARG A 192 -0.13 8.37 -16.84
CA ARG A 192 -0.37 7.01 -16.30
C ARG A 192 -1.30 7.06 -15.11
N ASP A 193 -2.07 5.99 -14.93
CA ASP A 193 -3.07 5.87 -13.86
C ASP A 193 -2.49 5.16 -12.64
N LEU A 194 -1.61 4.19 -12.88
CA LEU A 194 -0.91 3.42 -11.86
C LEU A 194 0.57 3.80 -11.88
N ASN A 195 1.02 4.49 -10.84
CA ASN A 195 2.39 4.96 -10.68
C ASN A 195 3.07 4.32 -9.47
N GLN A 196 4.39 4.20 -9.49
CA GLN A 196 5.21 3.73 -8.39
C GLN A 196 5.28 4.76 -7.27
N GLY A 197 5.39 6.04 -7.60
CA GLY A 197 5.40 7.16 -6.66
C GLY A 197 4.04 7.84 -6.55
N ALA A 198 3.70 8.31 -5.36
CA ALA A 198 2.44 9.02 -5.10
C ALA A 198 2.47 10.49 -5.53
N GLY A 199 3.68 11.08 -5.62
CA GLY A 199 3.87 12.47 -6.01
C GLY A 199 3.64 13.48 -4.88
N TYR A 200 3.54 13.04 -3.63
CA TYR A 200 3.39 13.89 -2.44
C TYR A 200 4.14 13.32 -1.24
N TRP A 201 4.51 14.19 -0.32
CA TRP A 201 5.08 13.83 0.96
C TRP A 201 4.04 13.24 1.90
N SER A 202 4.46 12.31 2.78
CA SER A 202 3.63 11.84 3.88
C SER A 202 4.44 11.68 5.16
N LEU A 203 3.76 11.73 6.30
CA LEU A 203 4.32 11.46 7.63
C LEU A 203 3.56 10.29 8.26
N VAL A 204 4.30 9.31 8.81
CA VAL A 204 3.75 8.05 9.30
C VAL A 204 4.28 7.76 10.71
N PRO A 205 3.63 8.22 11.78
CA PRO A 205 3.86 7.71 13.12
C PRO A 205 3.36 6.28 13.26
N GLN A 206 4.14 5.43 13.94
CA GLN A 206 3.89 4.01 14.09
C GLN A 206 4.21 3.55 15.52
N TYR A 207 3.45 2.57 15.98
CA TYR A 207 3.71 1.86 17.23
C TYR A 207 3.59 0.36 17.01
N ALA A 208 4.67 -0.38 17.24
CA ALA A 208 4.69 -1.82 17.12
C ALA A 208 4.94 -2.48 18.47
N PHE A 209 4.27 -3.59 18.73
CA PHE A 209 4.52 -4.40 19.92
C PHE A 209 4.38 -5.89 19.64
N THR A 210 5.04 -6.68 20.47
CA THR A 210 4.89 -8.14 20.56
C THR A 210 4.73 -8.51 22.02
N VAL A 211 3.75 -9.37 22.31
CA VAL A 211 3.55 -9.98 23.64
C VAL A 211 3.57 -11.49 23.52
N PHE A 212 4.15 -12.16 24.52
CA PHE A 212 4.11 -13.62 24.67
C PHE A 212 3.23 -13.99 25.87
N PRO A 213 1.93 -14.32 25.63
CA PRO A 213 1.03 -14.79 26.71
C PRO A 213 1.51 -16.09 27.33
N THR A 214 2.13 -16.96 26.53
CA THR A 214 2.86 -18.15 26.95
C THR A 214 4.21 -18.23 26.22
N PRO A 215 5.16 -19.08 26.65
CA PRO A 215 6.47 -19.19 25.99
C PRO A 215 6.40 -19.46 24.48
N ASN A 216 5.40 -20.21 24.04
CA ASN A 216 5.27 -20.63 22.65
C ASN A 216 4.27 -19.80 21.84
N TRP A 217 3.39 -19.04 22.50
CA TRP A 217 2.38 -18.22 21.85
C TRP A 217 2.78 -16.76 21.82
N GLU A 218 2.72 -16.17 20.65
CA GLU A 218 3.03 -14.78 20.36
C GLU A 218 1.83 -14.06 19.75
N VAL A 219 1.66 -12.79 20.13
CA VAL A 219 0.75 -11.84 19.50
C VAL A 219 1.53 -10.57 19.19
N SER A 220 1.51 -10.14 17.93
CA SER A 220 2.14 -8.90 17.46
C SER A 220 1.13 -7.99 16.80
N ALA A 221 1.33 -6.69 16.97
CA ALA A 221 0.60 -5.70 16.21
C ALA A 221 1.47 -4.47 15.95
N ARG A 222 1.19 -3.80 14.81
CA ARG A 222 1.73 -2.48 14.46
C ARG A 222 0.57 -1.58 14.09
N ILE A 223 0.40 -0.50 14.83
CA ILE A 223 -0.60 0.54 14.63
C ILE A 223 0.07 1.69 13.92
N ASN A 224 -0.54 2.16 12.85
CA ASN A 224 0.02 3.18 11.99
C ASN A 224 -1.03 4.25 11.69
N TYR A 225 -0.56 5.48 11.51
CA TYR A 225 -1.33 6.59 10.98
C TYR A 225 -0.53 7.24 9.86
N ILE A 226 -1.21 7.79 8.85
CA ILE A 226 -0.57 8.56 7.79
C ILE A 226 -1.27 9.91 7.61
N TYR A 227 -0.46 10.96 7.63
CA TYR A 227 -0.84 12.28 7.17
C TYR A 227 -0.23 12.54 5.81
N ASN A 228 -1.07 12.89 4.83
CA ASN A 228 -0.65 13.15 3.46
C ASN A 228 -0.63 14.66 3.20
N PHE A 229 0.52 15.16 2.74
CA PHE A 229 0.65 16.58 2.39
C PHE A 229 -0.01 16.87 1.03
N ARG A 230 -0.40 18.11 0.84
CA ARG A 230 -0.93 18.60 -0.42
C ARG A 230 0.16 18.57 -1.50
N SER A 231 -0.24 18.23 -2.74
CA SER A 231 0.64 18.20 -3.88
C SER A 231 0.05 18.98 -5.06
N GLU A 232 0.91 19.67 -5.78
CA GLU A 232 0.58 20.35 -7.05
C GLU A 232 0.97 19.46 -8.25
N ARG A 233 1.51 18.27 -8.01
CA ARG A 233 1.86 17.33 -9.06
C ARG A 233 0.59 16.79 -9.72
N ARG A 234 0.37 17.18 -10.97
CA ARG A 234 -0.82 16.80 -11.73
C ARG A 234 -0.79 15.32 -12.08
N PRO A 235 -1.81 14.52 -11.68
CA PRO A 235 -1.99 13.15 -12.12
C PRO A 235 -2.71 13.10 -13.48
N ASN A 236 -3.03 11.90 -13.95
CA ASN A 236 -3.90 11.71 -15.10
C ASN A 236 -5.33 12.17 -14.77
N LEU A 237 -5.78 13.24 -15.40
CA LEU A 237 -7.08 13.86 -15.19
C LEU A 237 -7.76 14.13 -16.53
N PRO A 238 -9.11 14.27 -16.55
CA PRO A 238 -9.85 14.58 -17.76
C PRO A 238 -9.30 15.81 -18.50
N PRO A 239 -9.30 15.79 -19.83
CA PRO A 239 -8.90 16.95 -20.63
C PRO A 239 -9.69 18.21 -20.25
N GLY A 240 -9.02 19.35 -20.16
CA GLY A 240 -9.64 20.63 -19.82
C GLY A 240 -9.91 20.85 -18.33
N PHE A 241 -9.67 19.86 -17.46
CA PHE A 241 -9.80 20.08 -16.02
C PHE A 241 -8.65 20.93 -15.48
N GLU A 242 -8.98 22.05 -14.84
CA GLU A 242 -8.00 22.94 -14.19
C GLU A 242 -7.61 22.36 -12.83
N PHE A 243 -6.45 21.72 -12.79
CA PHE A 243 -5.88 21.18 -11.58
C PHE A 243 -4.91 22.17 -10.93
N ARG A 244 -5.11 22.45 -9.65
CA ARG A 244 -4.23 23.25 -8.81
C ARG A 244 -3.49 22.42 -7.77
N ASN A 245 -4.20 21.54 -7.07
CA ASN A 245 -3.62 20.65 -6.06
C ASN A 245 -4.53 19.46 -5.77
N GLY A 246 -3.92 18.41 -5.24
CA GLY A 246 -4.58 17.24 -4.68
C GLY A 246 -4.07 16.91 -3.29
N GLN A 247 -4.88 16.23 -2.49
CA GLN A 247 -4.50 15.73 -1.18
C GLN A 247 -5.24 14.42 -0.91
N ALA A 248 -4.51 13.34 -0.65
CA ALA A 248 -5.10 12.11 -0.17
C ALA A 248 -5.58 12.28 1.27
N GLY A 249 -6.73 11.69 1.59
CA GLY A 249 -7.25 11.70 2.96
C GLY A 249 -6.32 10.93 3.90
N ASP A 250 -6.30 11.36 5.16
CA ASP A 250 -5.55 10.67 6.22
C ASP A 250 -6.12 9.26 6.41
N ALA A 251 -5.26 8.32 6.79
CA ALA A 251 -5.65 6.94 7.04
C ALA A 251 -4.97 6.38 8.29
N GLY A 252 -5.55 5.30 8.80
CA GLY A 252 -4.92 4.48 9.81
C GLY A 252 -4.95 3.02 9.38
N TRP A 253 -3.97 2.25 9.81
CA TRP A 253 -4.00 0.80 9.64
C TRP A 253 -3.30 0.08 10.77
N ILE A 254 -3.69 -1.18 10.92
CA ILE A 254 -3.08 -2.12 11.84
C ILE A 254 -2.60 -3.34 11.06
N ASN A 255 -1.33 -3.72 11.26
CA ASN A 255 -0.87 -5.05 10.95
C ASN A 255 -0.99 -5.89 12.22
N PHE A 256 -1.52 -7.08 12.12
CA PHE A 256 -1.73 -8.01 13.23
C PHE A 256 -1.20 -9.39 12.86
N ALA A 257 -0.57 -10.06 13.81
CA ALA A 257 -0.18 -11.45 13.67
C ALA A 257 -0.26 -12.18 15.01
N THR A 258 -0.56 -13.46 14.94
CA THR A 258 -0.44 -14.36 16.08
C THR A 258 0.12 -15.68 15.61
N SER A 259 1.07 -16.22 16.37
CA SER A 259 1.76 -17.46 15.98
C SER A 259 2.05 -18.36 17.17
N TRP A 260 2.20 -19.64 16.87
CA TRP A 260 2.62 -20.66 17.82
C TRP A 260 3.95 -21.26 17.35
N GLU A 261 4.89 -21.43 18.26
CA GLU A 261 6.15 -22.13 18.00
C GLU A 261 5.89 -23.62 17.96
N VAL A 262 5.82 -24.18 16.74
CA VAL A 262 5.43 -25.58 16.49
C VAL A 262 6.59 -26.55 16.66
N VAL A 263 7.79 -26.09 16.33
CA VAL A 263 9.09 -26.70 16.62
C VAL A 263 10.08 -25.57 16.93
N PRO A 264 11.24 -25.84 17.55
CA PRO A 264 12.24 -24.80 17.80
C PRO A 264 12.54 -24.00 16.55
N ASP A 265 12.54 -22.67 16.69
CA ASP A 265 12.85 -21.69 15.64
C ASP A 265 11.84 -21.60 14.47
N ILE A 266 10.75 -22.37 14.47
CA ILE A 266 9.68 -22.27 13.48
C ILE A 266 8.36 -21.95 14.16
N ARG A 267 7.78 -20.82 13.75
CA ARG A 267 6.45 -20.37 14.20
C ARG A 267 5.49 -20.36 13.01
N LEU A 268 4.30 -20.90 13.23
CA LEU A 268 3.20 -20.86 12.26
C LEU A 268 2.01 -20.12 12.88
N GLY A 269 1.26 -19.40 12.05
CA GLY A 269 0.16 -18.61 12.56
C GLY A 269 -0.70 -17.97 11.51
N VAL A 270 -1.41 -16.94 11.94
CA VAL A 270 -2.30 -16.11 11.11
C VAL A 270 -1.81 -14.67 11.18
N ASN A 271 -1.86 -14.01 10.04
CA ASN A 271 -1.56 -12.61 9.88
C ASN A 271 -2.73 -11.89 9.20
N ALA A 272 -2.90 -10.62 9.52
CA ALA A 272 -3.95 -9.78 8.97
C ALA A 272 -3.49 -8.32 8.89
N TYR A 273 -4.14 -7.54 8.04
CA TYR A 273 -4.09 -6.09 8.12
C TYR A 273 -5.45 -5.49 7.80
N TYR A 274 -5.75 -4.40 8.50
CA TYR A 274 -6.93 -3.58 8.25
C TYR A 274 -6.51 -2.13 8.08
N LEU A 275 -6.91 -1.52 6.97
CA LEU A 275 -6.67 -0.10 6.66
C LEU A 275 -7.99 0.59 6.43
N THR A 276 -8.12 1.82 6.93
CA THR A 276 -9.26 2.69 6.64
C THR A 276 -8.82 4.15 6.52
N GLN A 277 -9.32 4.85 5.49
CA GLN A 277 -9.21 6.31 5.41
C GLN A 277 -10.27 6.97 6.30
N PHE A 278 -9.85 7.98 7.05
CA PHE A 278 -10.72 8.76 7.92
C PHE A 278 -11.40 9.90 7.18
N ARG A 279 -10.79 10.37 6.11
CA ARG A 279 -11.27 11.50 5.30
C ARG A 279 -11.25 11.14 3.82
N ASP A 280 -12.21 11.70 3.08
CA ASP A 280 -12.17 11.66 1.62
C ASP A 280 -10.98 12.45 1.08
N ASN A 281 -10.53 12.07 -0.12
CA ASN A 281 -9.53 12.81 -0.87
C ASN A 281 -10.04 14.19 -1.25
N ARG A 282 -9.12 15.09 -1.57
CA ARG A 282 -9.43 16.44 -2.00
C ARG A 282 -8.78 16.75 -3.34
N THR A 283 -9.52 17.45 -4.20
CA THR A 283 -9.05 18.02 -5.46
C THR A 283 -9.32 19.52 -5.45
N ASN A 284 -8.30 20.34 -5.68
CA ASN A 284 -8.38 21.81 -5.61
C ASN A 284 -8.90 22.34 -4.26
N GLY A 285 -8.59 21.61 -3.16
CA GLY A 285 -9.04 21.91 -1.81
C GLY A 285 -10.47 21.48 -1.50
N GLN A 286 -11.25 21.03 -2.48
CA GLN A 286 -12.61 20.55 -2.31
C GLN A 286 -12.64 19.04 -2.07
N ARG A 287 -13.58 18.58 -1.27
CA ARG A 287 -13.79 17.15 -0.96
C ARG A 287 -14.31 16.42 -2.20
N VAL A 288 -13.71 15.27 -2.51
CA VAL A 288 -14.22 14.30 -3.49
C VAL A 288 -14.95 13.21 -2.72
N ALA A 289 -16.27 13.21 -2.78
CA ALA A 289 -17.11 12.29 -2.01
C ALA A 289 -16.84 10.82 -2.38
N ASP A 290 -17.06 9.91 -1.42
CA ASP A 290 -17.02 8.47 -1.59
C ASP A 290 -15.65 7.93 -2.07
N THR A 291 -14.55 8.60 -1.71
CA THR A 291 -13.18 8.20 -2.06
C THR A 291 -12.41 7.52 -0.92
N ARG A 292 -13.04 7.32 0.24
CA ARG A 292 -12.40 6.67 1.38
C ARG A 292 -12.14 5.20 1.09
N GLN A 293 -10.88 4.81 1.14
CA GLN A 293 -10.43 3.44 1.01
C GLN A 293 -10.61 2.69 2.33
N SER A 294 -11.07 1.44 2.26
CA SER A 294 -11.07 0.50 3.38
C SER A 294 -10.73 -0.89 2.87
N VAL A 295 -9.75 -1.54 3.47
CA VAL A 295 -9.35 -2.90 3.10
C VAL A 295 -9.04 -3.74 4.33
N PHE A 296 -9.55 -4.97 4.32
CA PHE A 296 -9.23 -6.00 5.32
C PHE A 296 -8.76 -7.26 4.62
N TYR A 297 -7.56 -7.70 5.00
CA TYR A 297 -6.94 -8.91 4.49
C TYR A 297 -6.47 -9.78 5.65
N ALA A 298 -6.57 -11.10 5.47
CA ALA A 298 -6.08 -12.07 6.44
C ALA A 298 -5.59 -13.34 5.73
N GLY A 299 -4.72 -14.09 6.39
CA GLY A 299 -4.26 -15.37 5.85
C GLY A 299 -3.24 -16.07 6.74
N PRO A 300 -2.83 -17.28 6.37
CA PRO A 300 -1.80 -18.02 7.08
C PRO A 300 -0.41 -17.44 6.79
N GLY A 301 0.52 -17.72 7.70
CA GLY A 301 1.91 -17.37 7.52
C GLY A 301 2.78 -18.02 8.60
N GLY A 302 4.06 -17.66 8.56
CA GLY A 302 5.00 -18.16 9.53
C GLY A 302 6.33 -17.45 9.48
N VAL A 303 7.19 -17.76 10.43
CA VAL A 303 8.56 -17.30 10.51
C VAL A 303 9.48 -18.45 10.88
N TRP A 304 10.59 -18.52 10.18
CA TRP A 304 11.68 -19.41 10.46
C TRP A 304 12.90 -18.59 10.89
N ARG A 305 13.36 -18.77 12.13
CA ARG A 305 14.66 -18.28 12.57
C ARG A 305 15.72 -19.28 12.13
N MET A 306 16.44 -18.93 11.06
CA MET A 306 17.46 -19.80 10.47
C MET A 306 18.68 -19.92 11.39
N ASP A 307 19.04 -18.81 12.06
CA ASP A 307 20.09 -18.70 13.05
C ASP A 307 19.91 -17.41 13.90
N ALA A 308 20.94 -17.04 14.66
CA ALA A 308 20.92 -15.84 15.51
C ALA A 308 20.75 -14.53 14.74
N ASN A 309 21.17 -14.49 13.47
CA ASN A 309 21.23 -13.29 12.64
C ASN A 309 20.25 -13.30 11.48
N ASN A 310 19.62 -14.44 11.18
CA ASN A 310 18.85 -14.63 9.95
C ASN A 310 17.44 -15.14 10.24
N MET A 311 16.43 -14.44 9.69
CA MET A 311 15.03 -14.87 9.77
C MET A 311 14.36 -14.76 8.39
N LEU A 312 13.50 -15.74 8.10
CA LEU A 312 12.66 -15.75 6.90
C LEU A 312 11.19 -15.80 7.32
N PHE A 313 10.40 -14.88 6.79
CA PHE A 313 8.95 -14.81 6.96
C PHE A 313 8.26 -15.12 5.63
N ALA A 314 7.14 -15.81 5.70
CA ALA A 314 6.27 -16.06 4.56
C ALA A 314 4.82 -15.85 4.97
N ASN A 315 4.10 -15.01 4.23
CA ASN A 315 2.72 -14.62 4.53
C ASN A 315 1.88 -14.66 3.27
N LEU A 316 0.67 -15.20 3.39
CA LEU A 316 -0.40 -15.09 2.41
C LEU A 316 -1.45 -14.12 2.96
N TYR A 317 -1.97 -13.24 2.10
CA TYR A 317 -3.07 -12.34 2.42
C TYR A 317 -4.18 -12.51 1.39
N LEU A 318 -5.35 -12.93 1.86
CA LEU A 318 -6.57 -13.08 1.09
C LEU A 318 -7.52 -11.93 1.42
N PRO A 319 -8.22 -11.36 0.43
CA PRO A 319 -9.16 -10.27 0.67
C PRO A 319 -10.38 -10.76 1.47
N VAL A 320 -10.72 -10.04 2.54
CA VAL A 320 -11.92 -10.28 3.35
C VAL A 320 -12.95 -9.19 3.06
N GLU A 321 -12.53 -7.93 3.04
CA GLU A 321 -13.34 -6.78 2.67
C GLU A 321 -12.46 -5.75 1.96
N VAL A 322 -12.91 -5.25 0.81
CA VAL A 322 -12.21 -4.24 0.03
C VAL A 322 -13.21 -3.21 -0.49
N LYS A 323 -12.93 -1.92 -0.24
CA LYS A 323 -13.71 -0.77 -0.71
C LYS A 323 -12.78 0.30 -1.29
N ASN A 324 -13.16 0.87 -2.42
CA ASN A 324 -12.41 1.88 -3.17
C ASN A 324 -10.96 1.48 -3.45
N ALA A 325 -10.73 0.20 -3.76
CA ALA A 325 -9.41 -0.35 -4.06
C ALA A 325 -9.50 -1.56 -4.99
N ALA A 326 -8.35 -1.94 -5.56
CA ALA A 326 -8.22 -3.23 -6.23
C ALA A 326 -8.14 -4.36 -5.20
N SER A 327 -8.76 -5.51 -5.52
CA SER A 327 -8.89 -6.68 -4.66
C SER A 327 -8.29 -7.90 -5.32
N GLY A 328 -7.63 -8.75 -4.54
CA GLY A 328 -7.02 -10.00 -4.96
C GLY A 328 -5.99 -10.49 -3.95
N ASN A 329 -5.21 -11.50 -4.29
CA ASN A 329 -4.32 -12.16 -3.36
C ASN A 329 -2.92 -11.52 -3.32
N ASN A 330 -2.29 -11.54 -2.13
CA ASN A 330 -0.92 -11.08 -1.95
C ASN A 330 -0.09 -12.17 -1.26
N VAL A 331 1.08 -12.45 -1.80
CA VAL A 331 2.12 -13.27 -1.15
C VAL A 331 3.27 -12.35 -0.77
N ASN A 332 3.73 -12.43 0.49
CA ASN A 332 4.81 -11.62 1.00
C ASN A 332 5.89 -12.51 1.63
N LEU A 333 7.12 -12.40 1.14
CA LEU A 333 8.32 -12.98 1.73
C LEU A 333 9.15 -11.85 2.32
N GLN A 334 9.69 -12.08 3.52
CA GLN A 334 10.58 -11.11 4.18
C GLN A 334 11.80 -11.86 4.71
N TYR A 335 12.98 -11.40 4.32
CA TYR A 335 14.23 -11.88 4.86
C TYR A 335 14.90 -10.80 5.69
N VAL A 336 15.32 -11.14 6.89
CA VAL A 336 16.00 -10.27 7.84
C VAL A 336 17.40 -10.79 8.07
N HIS A 337 18.40 -9.90 7.89
CA HIS A 337 19.79 -10.14 8.26
C HIS A 337 20.27 -9.07 9.24
N VAL A 338 20.83 -9.51 10.36
CA VAL A 338 21.38 -8.65 11.43
C VAL A 338 22.90 -8.85 11.49
N PHE A 339 23.67 -7.77 11.33
CA PHE A 339 25.15 -7.82 11.36
C PHE A 339 25.72 -7.74 12.77
#